data_18168d07db34a35296473cf49f7a6a1a
#
_entry.id   18168d07db34a35296473cf49f7a6a1a
#
_cell.length_a   1.000
_cell.length_b   1.000
_cell.length_c   1.000
_cell.angle_alpha   90.00
_cell.angle_beta   90.00
_cell.angle_gamma   90.00
#
_symmetry.space_group_name_H-M   'P 1'
#
loop_
_entity.id
_entity.type
_entity.pdbx_description
1 polymer ?
#
loop_
_entity_poly.entity_id
_entity_poly.type
_entity_poly.pdbx_seq_one_letter_code
_entity_poly.pdbx_strand_id
1 'polypeptide(L)'
;MSQCGCDKCWSSEASKAWEAVTSIPIDEYLIDESHYIVSIRSCQSCSQRYLQVTTERVDWKDGEDPIFRTIIPIDDEERASLTANSPPKTSVLEAIGPGRRSLKYAWQKGEEPSTYWGAGVQVGLHD
;
A
#
# COMPACT_ATOMS: atom_id res chain seq x y z
N MET A 1 -4.15 -10.98 21.48
CA MET A 1 -4.06 -10.78 20.04
C MET A 1 -3.72 -9.33 19.75
N SER A 2 -2.61 -9.11 19.11
CA SER A 2 -2.19 -7.74 18.84
C SER A 2 -3.00 -7.15 17.67
N GLN A 3 -3.55 -5.98 17.88
CA GLN A 3 -4.14 -5.23 16.79
C GLN A 3 -3.04 -4.59 15.96
N CYS A 4 -3.23 -4.60 14.65
CA CYS A 4 -2.35 -3.85 13.77
C CYS A 4 -2.71 -2.37 13.83
N GLY A 5 -1.71 -1.53 14.05
CA GLY A 5 -1.91 -0.10 14.08
C GLY A 5 -2.61 0.41 15.34
N CYS A 6 -2.95 1.67 15.32
CA CYS A 6 -3.69 2.34 16.39
C CYS A 6 -4.86 3.13 15.80
N ASP A 7 -5.72 3.67 16.65
CA ASP A 7 -6.89 4.44 16.20
C ASP A 7 -6.51 5.65 15.35
N LYS A 8 -5.31 6.18 15.52
CA LYS A 8 -4.85 7.33 14.75
C LYS A 8 -4.47 6.95 13.32
N CYS A 9 -3.75 5.83 13.13
CA CYS A 9 -3.26 5.44 11.80
C CYS A 9 -4.13 4.38 11.13
N TRP A 10 -4.92 3.63 11.88
CA TRP A 10 -5.68 2.50 11.33
C TRP A 10 -7.12 2.53 11.82
N SER A 11 -7.82 3.61 11.49
CA SER A 11 -9.23 3.79 11.82
C SER A 11 -10.09 2.69 11.19
N SER A 12 -11.25 2.42 11.78
CA SER A 12 -12.21 1.47 11.20
C SER A 12 -12.85 2.00 9.91
N GLU A 13 -12.80 3.33 9.69
CA GLU A 13 -13.29 3.92 8.45
C GLU A 13 -12.17 4.04 7.43
N ALA A 14 -12.39 3.47 6.24
CA ALA A 14 -11.35 3.39 5.21
C ALA A 14 -10.81 4.77 4.80
N SER A 15 -11.68 5.76 4.61
CA SER A 15 -11.26 7.10 4.21
C SER A 15 -10.40 7.77 5.27
N LYS A 16 -10.74 7.60 6.55
CA LYS A 16 -9.97 8.17 7.65
C LYS A 16 -8.62 7.48 7.80
N ALA A 17 -8.60 6.16 7.66
CA ALA A 17 -7.35 5.39 7.67
C ALA A 17 -6.43 5.84 6.54
N TRP A 18 -7.00 6.04 5.35
CA TRP A 18 -6.24 6.50 4.18
C TRP A 18 -5.58 7.85 4.44
N GLU A 19 -6.35 8.82 4.93
CA GLU A 19 -5.81 10.15 5.25
C GLU A 19 -4.71 10.07 6.30
N ALA A 20 -4.91 9.28 7.35
CA ALA A 20 -3.94 9.15 8.43
C ALA A 20 -2.65 8.50 7.95
N VAL A 21 -2.73 7.35 7.28
CA VAL A 21 -1.54 6.61 6.85
C VAL A 21 -0.77 7.39 5.79
N THR A 22 -1.46 7.99 4.83
CA THR A 22 -0.77 8.75 3.77
C THR A 22 -0.15 10.05 4.26
N SER A 23 -0.52 10.50 5.47
CA SER A 23 0.13 11.64 6.13
C SER A 23 1.42 11.27 6.84
N ILE A 24 1.68 9.98 7.04
CA ILE A 24 2.92 9.50 7.67
C ILE A 24 4.06 9.63 6.66
N PRO A 25 5.22 10.18 7.05
CA PRO A 25 6.37 10.23 6.15
C PRO A 25 6.82 8.85 5.70
N ILE A 26 7.31 8.77 4.47
CA ILE A 26 7.86 7.53 3.94
C ILE A 26 9.24 7.30 4.54
N ASP A 27 9.46 6.12 5.14
CA ASP A 27 10.75 5.75 5.72
C ASP A 27 11.75 5.34 4.64
N GLU A 28 11.28 4.52 3.69
CA GLU A 28 12.15 4.03 2.63
C GLU A 28 11.34 3.64 1.40
N TYR A 29 11.97 3.74 0.24
CA TYR A 29 11.43 3.24 -1.02
C TYR A 29 12.14 1.95 -1.37
N LEU A 30 11.34 0.90 -1.63
CA LEU A 30 11.86 -0.38 -2.11
C LEU A 30 11.87 -0.42 -3.63
N ILE A 31 10.89 0.22 -4.25
CA ILE A 31 10.80 0.43 -5.69
C ILE A 31 10.31 1.86 -5.90
N ASP A 32 10.99 2.61 -6.74
CA ASP A 32 10.63 3.99 -7.04
C ASP A 32 10.73 4.23 -8.55
N GLU A 33 9.77 3.68 -9.26
CA GLU A 33 9.64 3.83 -10.71
C GLU A 33 8.43 4.69 -11.03
N SER A 34 8.35 5.23 -12.25
CA SER A 34 7.30 6.17 -12.64
C SER A 34 5.89 5.62 -12.42
N HIS A 35 5.68 4.32 -12.67
CA HIS A 35 4.35 3.71 -12.64
C HIS A 35 4.27 2.55 -11.66
N TYR A 36 5.28 2.38 -10.82
CA TYR A 36 5.33 1.30 -9.85
C TYR A 36 6.18 1.74 -8.65
N ILE A 37 5.50 1.99 -7.53
CA ILE A 37 6.15 2.49 -6.32
C ILE A 37 5.81 1.56 -5.17
N VAL A 38 6.84 1.12 -4.46
CA VAL A 38 6.71 0.31 -3.24
C VAL A 38 7.49 1.02 -2.14
N SER A 39 6.81 1.34 -1.05
CA SER A 39 7.39 2.12 0.04
C SER A 39 6.94 1.61 1.40
N ILE A 40 7.69 1.97 2.43
CA ILE A 40 7.39 1.61 3.82
C ILE A 40 7.24 2.89 4.64
N ARG A 41 6.20 2.95 5.46
CA ARG A 41 5.92 4.03 6.39
C ARG A 41 5.79 3.46 7.80
N SER A 42 6.06 4.28 8.81
CA SER A 42 5.91 3.86 10.22
C SER A 42 5.12 4.92 10.98
N CYS A 43 4.08 4.47 11.68
CA CYS A 43 3.31 5.35 12.55
C CYS A 43 4.14 5.76 13.76
N GLN A 44 4.24 7.06 14.01
CA GLN A 44 5.05 7.56 15.12
C GLN A 44 4.37 7.38 16.48
N SER A 45 3.06 7.14 16.48
CA SER A 45 2.30 6.94 17.73
C SER A 45 2.37 5.50 18.23
N CYS A 46 2.32 4.51 17.35
CA CYS A 46 2.29 3.10 17.74
C CYS A 46 3.41 2.25 17.15
N SER A 47 4.26 2.84 16.31
CA SER A 47 5.39 2.19 15.64
C SER A 47 4.98 1.11 14.61
N GLN A 48 3.70 1.02 14.27
CA GLN A 48 3.25 0.08 13.26
C GLN A 48 3.83 0.48 11.90
N ARG A 49 4.44 -0.49 11.21
CA ARG A 49 4.93 -0.29 9.85
C ARG A 49 3.87 -0.68 8.84
N TYR A 50 3.84 0.05 7.74
CA TYR A 50 2.91 -0.16 6.64
C TYR A 50 3.66 -0.26 5.33
N LEU A 51 3.29 -1.25 4.53
CA LEU A 51 3.76 -1.39 3.15
C LEU A 51 2.73 -0.74 2.24
N GLN A 52 3.19 0.12 1.35
CA GLN A 52 2.33 0.73 0.32
C GLN A 52 2.82 0.31 -1.05
N VAL A 53 1.91 -0.24 -1.85
CA VAL A 53 2.17 -0.61 -3.24
C VAL A 53 1.27 0.25 -4.13
N THR A 54 1.88 1.01 -5.03
CA THR A 54 1.16 1.84 -5.99
C THR A 54 1.48 1.35 -7.40
N THR A 55 0.45 1.08 -8.18
CA THR A 55 0.61 0.71 -9.59
C THR A 55 -0.24 1.62 -10.46
N GLU A 56 0.34 2.05 -11.58
CA GLU A 56 -0.34 2.89 -12.56
C GLU A 56 -0.14 2.30 -13.94
N ARG A 57 -1.21 2.11 -14.67
CA ARG A 57 -1.14 1.67 -16.05
C ARG A 57 -1.41 2.87 -16.95
N VAL A 58 -0.45 3.21 -17.80
CA VAL A 58 -0.58 4.35 -18.70
C VAL A 58 -1.60 4.03 -19.80
N ASP A 59 -2.58 4.92 -19.95
CA ASP A 59 -3.57 4.83 -21.01
C ASP A 59 -3.13 5.75 -22.15
N TRP A 60 -2.41 5.18 -23.09
CA TRP A 60 -1.86 5.92 -24.22
C TRP A 60 -2.93 6.47 -25.17
N LYS A 61 -4.12 5.89 -25.13
CA LYS A 61 -5.19 6.26 -26.02
C LYS A 61 -6.01 7.45 -25.52
N ASP A 62 -6.42 7.37 -24.25
CA ASP A 62 -7.34 8.37 -23.67
C ASP A 62 -6.68 9.24 -22.61
N GLY A 63 -5.48 8.91 -22.16
CA GLY A 63 -4.74 9.68 -21.17
C GLY A 63 -5.30 9.60 -19.75
N GLU A 64 -6.16 8.64 -19.46
CA GLU A 64 -6.77 8.49 -18.16
C GLU A 64 -6.24 7.23 -17.48
N ASP A 65 -5.08 7.36 -16.84
CA ASP A 65 -4.33 6.24 -16.30
C ASP A 65 -4.99 5.71 -15.03
N PRO A 66 -5.42 4.43 -14.99
CA PRO A 66 -5.93 3.86 -13.74
C PRO A 66 -4.81 3.71 -12.73
N ILE A 67 -5.08 4.10 -11.48
CA ILE A 67 -4.15 4.04 -10.36
C ILE A 67 -4.74 3.16 -9.28
N PHE A 68 -3.97 2.19 -8.81
CA PHE A 68 -4.35 1.31 -7.70
C PHE A 68 -3.29 1.35 -6.62
N ARG A 69 -3.73 1.47 -5.37
CA ARG A 69 -2.83 1.49 -4.22
C ARG A 69 -3.32 0.52 -3.16
N THR A 70 -2.38 -0.13 -2.50
CA THR A 70 -2.66 -1.00 -1.36
C THR A 70 -1.76 -0.59 -0.21
N ILE A 71 -2.34 -0.46 0.97
CA ILE A 71 -1.57 -0.24 2.20
C ILE A 71 -1.92 -1.37 3.16
N ILE A 72 -0.90 -2.07 3.66
CA ILE A 72 -1.08 -3.20 4.56
C ILE A 72 -0.09 -3.09 5.72
N PRO A 73 -0.53 -3.35 6.96
CA PRO A 73 0.40 -3.39 8.09
C PRO A 73 1.33 -4.59 7.96
N ILE A 74 2.61 -4.38 8.25
CA ILE A 74 3.63 -5.43 8.21
C ILE A 74 4.36 -5.49 9.54
N ASP A 75 4.92 -6.67 9.85
CA ASP A 75 5.76 -6.85 11.04
C ASP A 75 7.23 -6.65 10.71
N ASP A 76 8.08 -6.75 11.73
CA ASP A 76 9.52 -6.52 11.58
C ASP A 76 10.19 -7.58 10.71
N GLU A 77 9.72 -8.83 10.77
CA GLU A 77 10.25 -9.90 9.93
C GLU A 77 9.93 -9.66 8.46
N GLU A 78 8.70 -9.25 8.20
CA GLU A 78 8.27 -8.94 6.83
C GLU A 78 9.06 -7.76 6.28
N ARG A 79 9.26 -6.73 7.08
CA ARG A 79 10.07 -5.58 6.67
C ARG A 79 11.51 -6.00 6.37
N ALA A 80 12.12 -6.79 7.23
CA ALA A 80 13.50 -7.25 7.04
C ALA A 80 13.64 -8.07 5.76
N SER A 81 12.68 -8.96 5.49
CA SER A 81 12.66 -9.77 4.29
C SER A 81 12.54 -8.92 3.03
N LEU A 82 11.66 -7.92 3.05
CA LEU A 82 11.48 -7.01 1.91
C LEU A 82 12.75 -6.20 1.64
N THR A 83 13.37 -5.69 2.69
CA THR A 83 14.60 -4.89 2.56
C THR A 83 15.77 -5.74 2.04
N ALA A 84 15.89 -6.98 2.55
CA ALA A 84 16.97 -7.89 2.14
C ALA A 84 16.85 -8.32 0.68
N ASN A 85 15.64 -8.36 0.13
CA ASN A 85 15.37 -8.80 -1.24
C ASN A 85 14.96 -7.65 -2.16
N SER A 86 15.41 -6.44 -1.85
CA SER A 86 15.06 -5.25 -2.63
C SER A 86 15.79 -5.23 -3.98
N PRO A 87 15.13 -4.90 -5.08
CA PRO A 87 13.70 -4.64 -5.18
C PRO A 87 12.88 -5.93 -5.07
N PRO A 88 11.83 -5.95 -4.26
CA PRO A 88 11.05 -7.18 -4.06
C PRO A 88 10.30 -7.59 -5.33
N LYS A 89 10.22 -8.89 -5.54
CA LYS A 89 9.45 -9.45 -6.65
C LYS A 89 7.97 -9.37 -6.36
N THR A 90 7.15 -9.29 -7.40
CA THR A 90 5.70 -9.28 -7.29
C THR A 90 5.19 -10.44 -6.43
N SER A 91 5.73 -11.65 -6.62
CA SER A 91 5.34 -12.82 -5.84
C SER A 91 5.62 -12.66 -4.35
N VAL A 92 6.71 -11.98 -4.00
CA VAL A 92 7.04 -11.71 -2.59
C VAL A 92 6.04 -10.74 -1.98
N LEU A 93 5.68 -9.69 -2.72
CA LEU A 93 4.70 -8.71 -2.26
C LEU A 93 3.32 -9.35 -2.06
N GLU A 94 2.89 -10.17 -3.01
CA GLU A 94 1.58 -10.81 -2.94
C GLU A 94 1.49 -11.92 -1.91
N ALA A 95 2.63 -12.37 -1.39
CA ALA A 95 2.68 -13.36 -0.31
C ALA A 95 2.51 -12.73 1.07
N ILE A 96 2.55 -11.40 1.19
CA ILE A 96 2.41 -10.72 2.47
C ILE A 96 0.95 -10.73 2.94
N GLY A 97 0.72 -11.37 4.07
CA GLY A 97 -0.56 -11.37 4.78
C GLY A 97 -1.79 -11.58 3.92
N PRO A 98 -1.92 -12.71 3.17
CA PRO A 98 -3.04 -12.86 2.22
C PRO A 98 -4.43 -12.72 2.84
N GLY A 99 -4.58 -13.07 4.11
CA GLY A 99 -5.85 -12.87 4.84
C GLY A 99 -5.88 -11.63 5.71
N ARG A 100 -4.83 -10.83 5.70
CA ARG A 100 -4.73 -9.65 6.54
C ARG A 100 -5.48 -8.48 5.92
N ARG A 101 -6.25 -7.75 6.73
CA ARG A 101 -7.00 -6.58 6.28
C ARG A 101 -6.04 -5.54 5.71
N SER A 102 -6.35 -5.06 4.53
CA SER A 102 -5.58 -4.04 3.84
C SER A 102 -6.47 -2.92 3.34
N LEU A 103 -5.88 -1.75 3.17
CA LEU A 103 -6.58 -0.57 2.69
C LEU A 103 -6.35 -0.43 1.20
N LYS A 104 -7.42 -0.29 0.44
CA LYS A 104 -7.37 -0.21 -1.02
C LYS A 104 -7.78 1.17 -1.49
N TYR A 105 -7.09 1.64 -2.53
CA TYR A 105 -7.43 2.86 -3.23
C TYR A 105 -7.49 2.55 -4.72
N ALA A 106 -8.54 2.99 -5.38
CA ALA A 106 -8.69 2.82 -6.81
C ALA A 106 -9.20 4.10 -7.45
N TRP A 107 -8.55 4.49 -8.53
CA TRP A 107 -8.99 5.60 -9.36
C TRP A 107 -8.97 5.14 -10.80
N GLN A 108 -10.16 4.97 -11.38
CA GLN A 108 -10.33 4.48 -12.73
C GLN A 108 -11.01 5.55 -13.59
N LYS A 109 -10.87 5.39 -14.89
CA LYS A 109 -11.45 6.30 -15.89
C LYS A 109 -12.93 6.56 -15.64
N GLY A 110 -13.30 7.85 -15.59
CA GLY A 110 -14.69 8.26 -15.46
C GLY A 110 -15.29 8.06 -14.07
N GLU A 111 -14.49 7.66 -13.10
CA GLU A 111 -14.96 7.40 -11.73
C GLU A 111 -14.26 8.32 -10.74
N GLU A 112 -14.94 8.57 -9.61
CA GLU A 112 -14.30 9.23 -8.47
C GLU A 112 -13.34 8.25 -7.79
N PRO A 113 -12.21 8.74 -7.27
CA PRO A 113 -11.34 7.86 -6.50
C PRO A 113 -12.06 7.33 -5.27
N SER A 114 -11.83 6.07 -4.95
CA SER A 114 -12.47 5.40 -3.81
C SER A 114 -11.45 4.70 -2.93
N THR A 115 -11.73 4.68 -1.63
CA THR A 115 -10.96 3.91 -0.65
C THR A 115 -11.90 2.88 -0.01
N TYR A 116 -11.38 1.67 0.18
CA TYR A 116 -12.18 0.59 0.75
C TYR A 116 -11.28 -0.45 1.40
N TRP A 117 -11.88 -1.26 2.27
CA TRP A 117 -11.15 -2.34 2.92
C TRP A 117 -11.12 -3.58 2.03
N GLY A 118 -9.97 -4.24 2.00
CA GLY A 118 -9.77 -5.51 1.32
C GLY A 118 -8.87 -6.40 2.14
N ALA A 119 -8.24 -7.37 1.51
CA ALA A 119 -7.31 -8.29 2.17
C ALA A 119 -6.09 -8.55 1.28
N GLY A 120 -4.93 -8.66 1.91
CA GLY A 120 -3.69 -8.98 1.23
C GLY A 120 -3.20 -7.89 0.31
N VAL A 121 -2.21 -8.24 -0.50
CA VAL A 121 -1.59 -7.35 -1.49
C VAL A 121 -1.83 -7.91 -2.88
N GLN A 122 -2.35 -7.08 -3.77
CA GLN A 122 -2.44 -7.39 -5.19
C GLN A 122 -1.62 -6.38 -5.95
N VAL A 123 -0.70 -6.86 -6.76
CA VAL A 123 0.12 -5.99 -7.60
C VAL A 123 -0.57 -5.90 -8.96
N GLY A 124 -1.15 -4.73 -9.23
CA GLY A 124 -1.87 -4.50 -10.46
C GLY A 124 -0.95 -4.39 -11.67
N LEU A 125 -1.55 -4.34 -12.84
CA LEU A 125 -0.81 -4.09 -14.07
C LEU A 125 -0.19 -2.69 -14.01
N HIS A 126 1.03 -2.57 -14.47
CA HIS A 126 1.74 -1.28 -14.50
C HIS A 126 2.72 -1.26 -15.67
N ASP A 127 3.08 -0.08 -16.07
CA ASP A 127 4.03 0.12 -17.17
C ASP A 127 5.47 0.28 -16.71
#